data_c3b6023137fb9d3b3a7b925a6aa74dc7
#
_entry.id   c3b6023137fb9d3b3a7b925a6aa74dc7
#
_cell.length_a   1.000
_cell.length_b   1.000
_cell.length_c   1.000
_cell.angle_alpha   90.00
_cell.angle_beta   90.00
_cell.angle_gamma   90.00
#
_symmetry.space_group_name_H-M   'P 1'
#
loop_
_entity.id
_entity.type
_entity.pdbx_description
1 polymer ?
#
loop_
_entity_poly.entity_id
_entity_poly.type
_entity_poly.pdbx_seq_one_letter_code
_entity_poly.pdbx_strand_id
1 'polypeptide(L)'
;IRDRFRADGEKVFKERNTFLALEGNFGRLFAGTHDTAFKVAQLKVDLFNDTRADIKYLFQGENRMNSFVAYTTPELIDGLKVTINSISQSTGTFESYSVNYSTGSIKLAFALDSNGKGYDSTRFTTMFPIESLGIDVGLMYQSSEKISTGVSENGHLLSLKKKVSDKGSVYLQTASSDIKLESGKQNSIGYDYKISKIAKVFFHYSDLESDKTSKNAEYVSVGFEYK
;
A
#
# COMPACT_ATOMS: atom_id res chain seq x y z
N ILE A 1 20.62 -18.21 -9.81
CA ILE A 1 20.82 -16.78 -10.16
C ILE A 1 21.92 -16.27 -9.26
N ARG A 2 23.08 -15.88 -9.82
CA ARG A 2 24.14 -15.27 -9.01
C ARG A 2 23.72 -13.84 -8.66
N ASP A 3 23.60 -13.55 -7.36
CA ASP A 3 23.43 -12.18 -6.86
C ASP A 3 24.57 -11.31 -7.39
N ARG A 4 24.27 -10.25 -8.10
CA ARG A 4 25.25 -9.23 -8.48
C ARG A 4 25.31 -8.19 -7.36
N PHE A 5 26.50 -7.94 -6.85
CA PHE A 5 26.76 -6.91 -5.86
C PHE A 5 27.34 -5.65 -6.57
N ARG A 6 27.10 -4.49 -6.00
CA ARG A 6 27.83 -3.26 -6.33
C ARG A 6 29.24 -3.35 -5.77
N ALA A 7 30.14 -2.45 -6.19
CA ALA A 7 31.50 -2.38 -5.67
C ALA A 7 31.57 -2.13 -4.14
N ASP A 8 30.50 -1.59 -3.55
CA ASP A 8 30.33 -1.38 -2.10
C ASP A 8 29.76 -2.62 -1.37
N GLY A 9 29.54 -3.74 -2.06
CA GLY A 9 29.01 -4.98 -1.50
C GLY A 9 27.48 -5.02 -1.41
N GLU A 10 26.77 -3.97 -1.81
CA GLU A 10 25.31 -3.98 -1.80
C GLU A 10 24.70 -4.80 -2.95
N LYS A 11 23.60 -5.51 -2.68
CA LYS A 11 22.84 -6.25 -3.70
C LYS A 11 22.24 -5.30 -4.73
N VAL A 12 22.62 -5.48 -5.99
CA VAL A 12 22.08 -4.69 -7.13
C VAL A 12 20.60 -5.04 -7.38
N PHE A 13 20.22 -6.31 -7.16
CA PHE A 13 18.85 -6.77 -7.28
C PHE A 13 18.27 -7.08 -5.91
N LYS A 14 17.16 -6.43 -5.56
CA LYS A 14 16.39 -6.71 -4.35
C LYS A 14 15.27 -7.67 -4.70
N GLU A 15 15.11 -8.70 -3.90
CA GLU A 15 13.99 -9.64 -4.03
C GLU A 15 12.67 -8.92 -3.75
N ARG A 16 11.68 -9.11 -4.65
CA ARG A 16 10.30 -8.64 -4.48
C ARG A 16 9.37 -9.81 -4.74
N ASN A 17 8.46 -10.08 -3.79
CA ASN A 17 7.41 -11.09 -3.94
C ASN A 17 7.91 -12.44 -4.50
N THR A 18 8.96 -12.99 -3.86
CA THR A 18 9.52 -14.31 -4.18
C THR A 18 8.95 -15.32 -3.19
N PHE A 19 7.97 -16.12 -3.60
CA PHE A 19 7.26 -17.05 -2.74
C PHE A 19 6.85 -18.32 -3.49
N LEU A 20 6.58 -19.38 -2.73
CA LEU A 20 5.92 -20.61 -3.18
C LEU A 20 4.48 -20.59 -2.67
N ALA A 21 3.52 -20.98 -3.51
CA ALA A 21 2.11 -21.09 -3.13
C ALA A 21 1.52 -22.44 -3.51
N LEU A 22 0.63 -22.93 -2.66
CA LEU A 22 -0.30 -24.03 -2.92
C LEU A 22 -1.72 -23.43 -2.91
N GLU A 23 -2.47 -23.66 -3.97
CA GLU A 23 -3.82 -23.11 -4.14
C GLU A 23 -4.79 -24.20 -4.57
N GLY A 24 -6.01 -24.17 -4.03
CA GLY A 24 -7.07 -25.13 -4.30
C GLY A 24 -8.40 -24.71 -3.67
N ASN A 25 -9.35 -25.63 -3.60
CA ASN A 25 -10.65 -25.39 -2.95
C ASN A 25 -10.53 -25.05 -1.46
N PHE A 26 -9.39 -25.39 -0.84
CA PHE A 26 -9.07 -25.03 0.55
C PHE A 26 -8.56 -23.58 0.71
N GLY A 27 -8.43 -22.82 -0.37
CA GLY A 27 -7.83 -21.49 -0.39
C GLY A 27 -6.39 -21.52 -0.87
N ARG A 28 -5.57 -20.58 -0.37
CA ARG A 28 -4.18 -20.40 -0.77
C ARG A 28 -3.27 -20.32 0.43
N LEU A 29 -2.32 -21.27 0.51
CA LEU A 29 -1.20 -21.26 1.46
C LEU A 29 0.06 -20.83 0.72
N PHE A 30 0.82 -19.88 1.25
CA PHE A 30 2.05 -19.41 0.59
C PHE A 30 3.12 -19.01 1.60
N ALA A 31 4.39 -19.15 1.21
CA ALA A 31 5.54 -18.85 2.03
C ALA A 31 6.69 -18.26 1.20
N GLY A 32 7.46 -17.34 1.79
CA GLY A 32 8.59 -16.68 1.14
C GLY A 32 8.69 -15.20 1.47
N THR A 33 8.93 -14.36 0.46
CA THR A 33 8.97 -12.90 0.57
C THR A 33 7.71 -12.32 -0.08
N HIS A 34 6.87 -11.63 0.70
CA HIS A 34 5.62 -11.06 0.19
C HIS A 34 5.18 -9.82 0.99
N ASP A 35 4.28 -9.04 0.42
CA ASP A 35 3.60 -7.96 1.12
C ASP A 35 2.65 -8.53 2.18
N THR A 36 2.56 -7.89 3.35
CA THR A 36 1.70 -8.33 4.46
C THR A 36 0.21 -8.20 4.10
N ALA A 37 -0.65 -8.94 4.81
CA ALA A 37 -2.11 -8.83 4.67
C ALA A 37 -2.58 -7.39 4.89
N PHE A 38 -2.01 -6.70 5.87
CA PHE A 38 -2.28 -5.29 6.16
C PHE A 38 -1.92 -4.39 4.97
N LYS A 39 -0.75 -4.59 4.36
CA LYS A 39 -0.35 -3.82 3.17
C LYS A 39 -1.26 -4.09 1.97
N VAL A 40 -1.61 -5.35 1.73
CA VAL A 40 -2.53 -5.73 0.63
C VAL A 40 -3.91 -5.10 0.83
N ALA A 41 -4.36 -4.94 2.07
CA ALA A 41 -5.62 -4.29 2.42
C ALA A 41 -5.66 -2.77 2.12
N GLN A 42 -4.58 -2.18 1.63
CA GLN A 42 -4.56 -0.83 1.06
C GLN A 42 -5.44 -0.70 -0.18
N LEU A 43 -5.79 -1.81 -0.87
CA LEU A 43 -6.67 -1.87 -2.05
C LEU A 43 -6.25 -1.01 -3.25
N LYS A 44 -5.05 -0.46 -3.25
CA LYS A 44 -4.54 0.49 -4.25
C LYS A 44 -5.17 1.89 -4.18
N VAL A 45 -5.61 2.31 -3.00
CA VAL A 45 -6.03 3.70 -2.78
C VAL A 45 -4.84 4.67 -2.92
N ASP A 46 -3.60 4.20 -2.67
CA ASP A 46 -2.40 4.95 -2.97
C ASP A 46 -2.14 4.98 -4.48
N LEU A 47 -2.46 6.10 -5.10
CA LEU A 47 -2.28 6.34 -6.54
C LEU A 47 -0.84 6.72 -6.91
N PHE A 48 0.02 6.97 -5.91
CA PHE A 48 1.42 7.36 -6.05
C PHE A 48 2.40 6.32 -5.52
N ASN A 49 1.93 5.08 -5.33
CA ASN A 49 2.74 3.97 -4.85
C ASN A 49 4.02 3.79 -5.68
N ASP A 50 5.12 3.45 -5.01
CA ASP A 50 6.47 3.33 -5.58
C ASP A 50 7.08 4.65 -6.11
N THR A 51 6.48 5.82 -5.82
CA THR A 51 7.04 7.15 -6.12
C THR A 51 7.59 7.84 -4.88
N ARG A 52 8.02 9.10 -5.01
CA ARG A 52 8.39 9.94 -3.87
C ARG A 52 7.18 10.37 -3.03
N ALA A 53 5.98 10.24 -3.56
CA ALA A 53 4.71 10.52 -2.90
C ALA A 53 3.98 9.27 -2.38
N ASP A 54 4.67 8.15 -2.27
CA ASP A 54 4.17 6.90 -1.70
C ASP A 54 3.78 7.10 -0.22
N ILE A 55 2.61 6.61 0.16
CA ILE A 55 2.06 6.75 1.52
C ILE A 55 2.94 6.13 2.61
N LYS A 56 3.89 5.27 2.27
CA LYS A 56 4.85 4.72 3.24
C LYS A 56 5.64 5.78 4.00
N TYR A 57 5.68 7.02 3.52
CA TYR A 57 6.34 8.13 4.21
C TYR A 57 5.47 8.72 5.32
N LEU A 58 4.15 8.55 5.27
CA LEU A 58 3.17 9.03 6.24
C LEU A 58 2.61 7.92 7.13
N PHE A 59 2.45 6.70 6.61
CA PHE A 59 1.76 5.59 7.26
C PHE A 59 2.71 4.44 7.61
N GLN A 60 2.43 3.73 8.69
CA GLN A 60 3.05 2.44 9.02
C GLN A 60 2.35 1.31 8.23
N GLY A 61 2.95 0.10 8.27
CA GLY A 61 2.33 -1.09 7.73
C GLY A 61 2.53 -1.33 6.23
N GLU A 62 3.26 -0.46 5.52
CA GLU A 62 3.65 -0.70 4.12
C GLU A 62 4.82 -1.71 4.05
N ASN A 63 4.61 -2.87 4.70
CA ASN A 63 5.65 -3.86 4.94
C ASN A 63 5.67 -4.94 3.86
N ARG A 64 6.89 -5.24 3.37
CA ARG A 64 7.22 -6.48 2.68
C ARG A 64 8.20 -7.23 3.55
N MET A 65 7.90 -8.48 3.83
CA MET A 65 8.63 -9.27 4.81
C MET A 65 9.15 -10.56 4.19
N ASN A 66 10.35 -10.96 4.62
CA ASN A 66 10.93 -12.27 4.37
C ASN A 66 10.45 -13.25 5.46
N SER A 67 10.69 -14.54 5.28
CA SER A 67 10.31 -15.59 6.24
C SER A 67 8.82 -15.56 6.60
N PHE A 68 8.02 -15.32 5.60
CA PHE A 68 6.61 -15.07 5.64
C PHE A 68 5.85 -16.37 5.38
N VAL A 69 4.87 -16.68 6.20
CA VAL A 69 3.88 -17.74 5.95
C VAL A 69 2.49 -17.12 6.02
N ALA A 70 1.67 -17.39 5.02
CA ALA A 70 0.33 -16.85 4.96
C ALA A 70 -0.68 -17.84 4.43
N TYR A 71 -1.92 -17.64 4.86
CA TYR A 71 -3.08 -18.34 4.36
C TYR A 71 -4.18 -17.33 3.98
N THR A 72 -4.74 -17.53 2.78
CA THR A 72 -5.93 -16.82 2.33
C THR A 72 -7.07 -17.82 2.14
N THR A 73 -8.21 -17.58 2.76
CA THR A 73 -9.39 -18.44 2.63
C THR A 73 -9.89 -18.51 1.17
N PRO A 74 -10.62 -19.57 0.79
CA PRO A 74 -11.56 -19.46 -0.32
C PRO A 74 -12.54 -18.30 -0.08
N GLU A 75 -13.36 -17.97 -1.04
CA GLU A 75 -14.49 -17.08 -0.78
C GLU A 75 -15.44 -17.72 0.23
N LEU A 76 -15.54 -17.10 1.42
CA LEU A 76 -16.41 -17.58 2.49
C LEU A 76 -17.88 -17.34 2.17
N ILE A 77 -18.16 -16.18 1.59
CA ILE A 77 -19.40 -15.76 0.92
C ILE A 77 -18.94 -14.99 -0.33
N ASP A 78 -19.84 -14.72 -1.26
CA ASP A 78 -19.52 -14.01 -2.49
C ASP A 78 -18.73 -12.72 -2.22
N GLY A 79 -17.51 -12.67 -2.74
CA GLY A 79 -16.60 -11.54 -2.60
C GLY A 79 -15.82 -11.41 -1.29
N LEU A 80 -16.06 -12.27 -0.25
CA LEU A 80 -15.39 -12.17 1.05
C LEU A 80 -14.20 -13.13 1.17
N LYS A 81 -13.02 -12.58 1.45
CA LYS A 81 -11.79 -13.35 1.74
C LYS A 81 -11.11 -12.85 3.00
N VAL A 82 -10.53 -13.76 3.75
CA VAL A 82 -9.69 -13.47 4.92
C VAL A 82 -8.26 -13.91 4.61
N THR A 83 -7.30 -13.06 4.92
CA THR A 83 -5.87 -13.39 4.85
C THR A 83 -5.23 -13.23 6.21
N ILE A 84 -4.45 -14.21 6.60
CA ILE A 84 -3.67 -14.21 7.84
C ILE A 84 -2.23 -14.49 7.44
N ASN A 85 -1.28 -13.74 8.00
CA ASN A 85 0.13 -14.09 7.88
C ASN A 85 0.88 -13.92 9.20
N SER A 86 1.90 -14.75 9.36
CA SER A 86 2.81 -14.74 10.49
C SER A 86 4.25 -14.69 9.99
N ILE A 87 5.06 -13.89 10.66
CA ILE A 87 6.47 -13.69 10.36
C ILE A 87 7.26 -13.84 11.66
N SER A 88 8.20 -14.79 11.67
CA SER A 88 9.14 -14.93 12.79
C SER A 88 10.23 -13.85 12.69
N GLN A 89 10.45 -13.11 13.76
CA GLN A 89 11.50 -12.09 13.91
C GLN A 89 12.34 -12.39 15.17
N SER A 90 13.53 -11.80 15.22
CA SER A 90 14.40 -11.92 16.42
C SER A 90 13.77 -11.30 17.68
N THR A 91 12.85 -10.35 17.51
CA THR A 91 12.14 -9.61 18.57
C THR A 91 10.76 -10.19 18.91
N GLY A 92 10.40 -11.35 18.34
CA GLY A 92 9.08 -11.96 18.50
C GLY A 92 8.36 -12.22 17.18
N THR A 93 7.10 -12.59 17.26
CA THR A 93 6.27 -12.84 16.09
C THR A 93 5.57 -11.54 15.66
N PHE A 94 5.60 -11.28 14.38
CA PHE A 94 4.76 -10.26 13.74
C PHE A 94 3.59 -10.95 13.04
N GLU A 95 2.39 -10.56 13.34
CA GLU A 95 1.17 -11.09 12.75
C GLU A 95 0.41 -10.01 12.00
N SER A 96 -0.18 -10.39 10.87
CA SER A 96 -0.95 -9.46 10.04
C SER A 96 -2.20 -10.16 9.51
N TYR A 97 -3.32 -9.47 9.59
CA TYR A 97 -4.64 -9.99 9.28
C TYR A 97 -5.35 -9.02 8.34
N SER A 98 -6.15 -9.55 7.40
CA SER A 98 -7.08 -8.73 6.65
C SER A 98 -8.36 -9.47 6.31
N VAL A 99 -9.45 -8.72 6.30
CA VAL A 99 -10.75 -9.11 5.74
C VAL A 99 -10.99 -8.21 4.53
N ASN A 100 -11.16 -8.82 3.37
CA ASN A 100 -11.39 -8.12 2.11
C ASN A 100 -12.76 -8.52 1.56
N TYR A 101 -13.57 -7.55 1.22
CA TYR A 101 -14.88 -7.76 0.62
C TYR A 101 -15.00 -6.96 -0.67
N SER A 102 -15.52 -7.61 -1.71
CA SER A 102 -15.74 -6.97 -3.01
C SER A 102 -17.15 -7.34 -3.51
N THR A 103 -17.94 -6.33 -3.85
CA THR A 103 -19.25 -6.51 -4.46
C THR A 103 -19.43 -5.52 -5.60
N GLY A 104 -19.57 -6.05 -6.83
CA GLY A 104 -19.54 -5.23 -8.03
C GLY A 104 -18.25 -4.40 -8.10
N SER A 105 -18.38 -3.09 -8.19
CA SER A 105 -17.25 -2.15 -8.25
C SER A 105 -16.79 -1.64 -6.87
N ILE A 106 -17.48 -2.00 -5.78
CA ILE A 106 -17.17 -1.57 -4.42
C ILE A 106 -16.21 -2.57 -3.77
N LYS A 107 -15.16 -2.05 -3.14
CA LYS A 107 -14.18 -2.85 -2.38
C LYS A 107 -14.04 -2.28 -0.99
N LEU A 108 -14.03 -3.15 0.00
CA LEU A 108 -13.83 -2.85 1.40
C LEU A 108 -12.69 -3.72 1.94
N ALA A 109 -11.87 -3.17 2.80
CA ALA A 109 -10.88 -3.94 3.52
C ALA A 109 -10.77 -3.43 4.97
N PHE A 110 -10.61 -4.37 5.88
CA PHE A 110 -10.22 -4.12 7.27
C PHE A 110 -8.98 -4.94 7.57
N ALA A 111 -7.99 -4.35 8.23
CA ALA A 111 -6.74 -5.03 8.51
C ALA A 111 -6.16 -4.65 9.87
N LEU A 112 -5.40 -5.59 10.43
CA LEU A 112 -4.69 -5.48 11.70
C LEU A 112 -3.26 -5.94 11.51
N ASP A 113 -2.29 -5.17 12.01
CA ASP A 113 -0.91 -5.59 12.23
C ASP A 113 -0.67 -5.65 13.76
N SER A 114 -0.11 -6.75 14.24
CA SER A 114 0.37 -6.90 15.62
C SER A 114 1.88 -7.03 15.62
N ASN A 115 2.55 -6.16 16.36
CA ASN A 115 4.00 -6.08 16.45
C ASN A 115 4.70 -5.83 15.10
N GLY A 116 4.02 -5.07 14.22
CA GLY A 116 4.56 -4.69 12.91
C GLY A 116 5.67 -3.65 13.00
N LYS A 117 6.93 -4.07 13.14
CA LYS A 117 8.09 -3.18 13.35
C LYS A 117 7.94 -2.26 14.56
N GLY A 118 7.37 -2.79 15.66
CA GLY A 118 7.17 -2.07 16.92
C GLY A 118 5.88 -1.24 16.96
N TYR A 119 4.94 -1.52 16.07
CA TYR A 119 3.62 -0.91 16.03
C TYR A 119 2.52 -1.97 15.97
N ASP A 120 1.43 -1.70 16.70
CA ASP A 120 0.13 -2.31 16.48
C ASP A 120 -0.70 -1.35 15.64
N SER A 121 -1.30 -1.82 14.56
CA SER A 121 -1.98 -0.94 13.60
C SER A 121 -3.31 -1.53 13.16
N THR A 122 -4.29 -0.64 12.98
CA THR A 122 -5.61 -0.94 12.42
C THR A 122 -5.83 -0.09 11.18
N ARG A 123 -6.35 -0.68 10.11
CA ARG A 123 -6.63 0.03 8.85
C ARG A 123 -8.02 -0.34 8.34
N PHE A 124 -8.75 0.66 7.91
CA PHE A 124 -9.96 0.52 7.10
C PHE A 124 -9.74 1.19 5.75
N THR A 125 -10.11 0.51 4.68
CA THR A 125 -9.96 1.01 3.31
C THR A 125 -11.22 0.72 2.52
N THR A 126 -11.65 1.67 1.70
CA THR A 126 -12.73 1.46 0.72
C THR A 126 -12.41 2.09 -0.62
N MET A 127 -12.87 1.45 -1.68
CA MET A 127 -12.83 1.98 -3.05
C MET A 127 -14.20 1.79 -3.70
N PHE A 128 -14.69 2.83 -4.36
CA PHE A 128 -15.96 2.79 -5.08
C PHE A 128 -15.98 3.83 -6.21
N PRO A 129 -16.70 3.58 -7.31
CA PRO A 129 -16.92 4.59 -8.34
C PRO A 129 -18.07 5.53 -8.00
N ILE A 130 -17.96 6.77 -8.42
CA ILE A 130 -19.11 7.70 -8.57
C ILE A 130 -19.45 7.70 -10.06
N GLU A 131 -20.34 6.80 -10.45
CA GLU A 131 -20.66 6.50 -11.86
C GLU A 131 -21.09 7.77 -12.64
N SER A 132 -21.92 8.64 -12.02
CA SER A 132 -22.40 9.89 -12.65
C SER A 132 -21.30 10.87 -13.01
N LEU A 133 -20.14 10.78 -12.33
CA LEU A 133 -18.97 11.65 -12.56
C LEU A 133 -17.83 10.93 -13.30
N GLY A 134 -17.90 9.60 -13.41
CA GLY A 134 -16.82 8.76 -13.94
C GLY A 134 -15.56 8.89 -13.10
N ILE A 135 -15.70 8.95 -11.77
CA ILE A 135 -14.59 9.09 -10.81
C ILE A 135 -14.52 7.85 -9.93
N ASP A 136 -13.35 7.25 -9.84
CA ASP A 136 -13.04 6.27 -8.82
C ASP A 136 -12.55 6.98 -7.56
N VAL A 137 -13.14 6.63 -6.42
CA VAL A 137 -12.83 7.18 -5.09
C VAL A 137 -12.16 6.11 -4.26
N GLY A 138 -11.07 6.47 -3.57
CA GLY A 138 -10.42 5.66 -2.56
C GLY A 138 -10.35 6.41 -1.24
N LEU A 139 -10.73 5.74 -0.14
CA LEU A 139 -10.64 6.27 1.21
C LEU A 139 -9.87 5.29 2.08
N MET A 140 -9.01 5.81 2.97
CA MET A 140 -8.32 5.01 3.97
C MET A 140 -8.27 5.77 5.29
N TYR A 141 -8.50 5.03 6.37
CA TYR A 141 -8.23 5.46 7.74
C TYR A 141 -7.31 4.46 8.39
N GLN A 142 -6.34 4.95 9.16
CA GLN A 142 -5.43 4.10 9.92
C GLN A 142 -5.19 4.69 11.30
N SER A 143 -5.16 3.80 12.31
CA SER A 143 -4.62 4.08 13.63
C SER A 143 -3.40 3.19 13.84
N SER A 144 -2.35 3.72 14.47
CA SER A 144 -1.14 2.98 14.79
C SER A 144 -0.66 3.36 16.20
N GLU A 145 -0.48 2.35 17.05
CA GLU A 145 0.07 2.49 18.38
C GLU A 145 1.54 2.07 18.39
N LYS A 146 2.41 2.92 18.88
CA LYS A 146 3.82 2.59 19.10
C LYS A 146 3.95 1.80 20.39
N ILE A 147 4.24 0.50 20.30
CA ILE A 147 4.26 -0.44 21.42
C ILE A 147 5.18 0.03 22.56
N SER A 148 6.33 0.64 22.24
CA SER A 148 7.31 1.08 23.26
C SER A 148 6.85 2.26 24.12
N THR A 149 5.86 3.02 23.67
CA THR A 149 5.38 4.25 24.34
C THR A 149 3.89 4.22 24.66
N GLY A 150 3.11 3.31 24.04
CA GLY A 150 1.65 3.29 24.13
C GLY A 150 0.97 4.49 23.44
N VAL A 151 1.72 5.29 22.66
CA VAL A 151 1.16 6.44 21.95
C VAL A 151 0.48 5.98 20.68
N SER A 152 -0.80 6.31 20.55
CA SER A 152 -1.61 6.04 19.35
C SER A 152 -1.75 7.29 18.50
N GLU A 153 -1.50 7.15 17.22
CA GLU A 153 -1.59 8.22 16.21
C GLU A 153 -2.45 7.76 15.04
N ASN A 154 -3.05 8.71 14.35
CA ASN A 154 -4.02 8.43 13.29
C ASN A 154 -3.63 9.09 11.97
N GLY A 155 -4.21 8.58 10.90
CA GLY A 155 -4.09 9.18 9.58
C GLY A 155 -5.23 8.78 8.66
N HIS A 156 -5.44 9.60 7.66
CA HIS A 156 -6.47 9.38 6.64
C HIS A 156 -5.96 9.76 5.25
N LEU A 157 -6.56 9.15 4.24
CA LEU A 157 -6.26 9.41 2.84
C LEU A 157 -7.55 9.43 2.04
N LEU A 158 -7.62 10.37 1.10
CA LEU A 158 -8.59 10.43 0.03
C LEU A 158 -7.86 10.41 -1.31
N SER A 159 -8.27 9.54 -2.21
CA SER A 159 -7.78 9.53 -3.59
C SER A 159 -8.95 9.56 -4.58
N LEU A 160 -8.74 10.27 -5.69
CA LEU A 160 -9.70 10.42 -6.77
C LEU A 160 -8.99 10.14 -8.09
N LYS A 161 -9.58 9.30 -8.93
CA LYS A 161 -9.05 9.00 -10.25
C LYS A 161 -10.15 9.16 -11.30
N LYS A 162 -9.87 9.91 -12.37
CA LYS A 162 -10.79 10.10 -13.49
C LYS A 162 -10.10 9.80 -14.81
N LYS A 163 -10.74 9.00 -15.64
CA LYS A 163 -10.35 8.81 -17.03
C LYS A 163 -10.83 10.03 -17.83
N VAL A 164 -9.92 10.81 -18.41
CA VAL A 164 -10.22 12.03 -19.15
C VAL A 164 -10.18 11.83 -20.68
N SER A 165 -9.61 10.73 -21.13
CA SER A 165 -9.63 10.28 -22.52
C SER A 165 -9.42 8.76 -22.59
N ASP A 166 -9.45 8.15 -23.79
CA ASP A 166 -9.18 6.72 -23.93
C ASP A 166 -7.80 6.31 -23.45
N LYS A 167 -6.85 7.22 -23.49
CA LYS A 167 -5.46 6.97 -23.09
C LYS A 167 -5.03 7.74 -21.84
N GLY A 168 -5.75 8.79 -21.46
CA GLY A 168 -5.37 9.72 -20.39
C GLY A 168 -6.19 9.51 -19.11
N SER A 169 -5.53 9.55 -17.94
CA SER A 169 -6.16 9.58 -16.63
C SER A 169 -5.52 10.64 -15.74
N VAL A 170 -6.34 11.42 -15.05
CA VAL A 170 -5.91 12.37 -14.01
C VAL A 170 -6.23 11.74 -12.66
N TYR A 171 -5.38 11.97 -11.67
CA TYR A 171 -5.61 11.52 -10.31
C TYR A 171 -5.09 12.51 -9.28
N LEU A 172 -5.81 12.57 -8.18
CA LEU A 172 -5.54 13.42 -7.03
C LEU A 172 -5.46 12.55 -5.79
N GLN A 173 -4.58 12.91 -4.87
CA GLN A 173 -4.49 12.26 -3.57
C GLN A 173 -4.17 13.30 -2.52
N THR A 174 -4.91 13.27 -1.42
CA THR A 174 -4.58 14.00 -0.20
C THR A 174 -4.48 13.02 0.95
N ALA A 175 -3.49 13.18 1.78
CA ALA A 175 -3.29 12.36 2.97
C ALA A 175 -2.83 13.25 4.13
N SER A 176 -3.30 12.92 5.33
CA SER A 176 -2.83 13.53 6.58
C SER A 176 -2.60 12.45 7.62
N SER A 177 -1.48 12.51 8.34
CA SER A 177 -1.12 11.50 9.32
C SER A 177 -0.06 11.99 10.29
N ASP A 178 -0.27 11.72 11.58
CA ASP A 178 0.71 11.92 12.66
C ASP A 178 1.59 10.67 12.88
N ILE A 179 1.29 9.55 12.25
CA ILE A 179 1.90 8.22 12.51
C ILE A 179 3.42 8.21 12.28
N LYS A 180 3.91 8.88 11.26
CA LYS A 180 5.36 8.95 10.93
C LYS A 180 5.92 10.36 10.93
N LEU A 181 5.08 11.32 10.63
CA LEU A 181 5.44 12.74 10.58
C LEU A 181 4.44 13.51 11.42
N GLU A 182 4.94 14.33 12.34
CA GLU A 182 4.14 15.24 13.15
C GLU A 182 3.38 16.20 12.23
N SER A 183 2.04 16.18 12.31
CA SER A 183 1.13 16.93 11.43
C SER A 183 1.43 16.72 9.93
N GLY A 184 1.85 15.51 9.55
CA GLY A 184 2.21 15.21 8.16
C GLY A 184 1.03 15.36 7.22
N LYS A 185 1.19 16.14 6.16
CA LYS A 185 0.21 16.32 5.09
C LYS A 185 0.87 16.13 3.74
N GLN A 186 0.17 15.47 2.84
CA GLN A 186 0.64 15.25 1.48
C GLN A 186 -0.49 15.53 0.48
N ASN A 187 -0.22 16.37 -0.49
CA ASN A 187 -1.12 16.66 -1.60
C ASN A 187 -0.43 16.31 -2.91
N SER A 188 -1.09 15.54 -3.74
CA SER A 188 -0.49 15.03 -4.97
C SER A 188 -1.47 15.11 -6.13
N ILE A 189 -0.95 15.46 -7.30
CA ILE A 189 -1.66 15.43 -8.58
C ILE A 189 -0.84 14.63 -9.59
N GLY A 190 -1.50 13.81 -10.39
CA GLY A 190 -0.85 13.02 -11.42
C GLY A 190 -1.66 12.95 -12.70
N TYR A 191 -0.94 12.70 -13.79
CA TYR A 191 -1.48 12.40 -15.09
C TYR A 191 -0.73 11.22 -15.70
N ASP A 192 -1.48 10.21 -16.14
CA ASP A 192 -0.95 9.07 -16.89
C ASP A 192 -1.44 9.13 -18.32
N TYR A 193 -0.56 8.86 -19.28
CA TYR A 193 -0.90 8.67 -20.68
C TYR A 193 -0.45 7.30 -21.17
N LYS A 194 -1.40 6.45 -21.57
CA LYS A 194 -1.13 5.10 -22.10
C LYS A 194 -0.63 5.22 -23.54
N ILE A 195 0.60 4.79 -23.77
CA ILE A 195 1.17 4.65 -25.12
C ILE A 195 0.63 3.36 -25.75
N SER A 196 0.60 2.27 -24.97
CA SER A 196 0.11 0.96 -25.36
C SER A 196 -0.54 0.23 -24.18
N LYS A 197 -0.94 -1.04 -24.37
CA LYS A 197 -1.46 -1.89 -23.27
C LYS A 197 -0.43 -2.14 -22.16
N ILE A 198 0.86 -2.08 -22.49
CA ILE A 198 1.97 -2.43 -21.60
C ILE A 198 2.88 -1.24 -21.29
N ALA A 199 2.61 -0.06 -21.84
CA ALA A 199 3.48 1.10 -21.70
C ALA A 199 2.69 2.38 -21.42
N LYS A 200 3.13 3.18 -20.45
CA LYS A 200 2.60 4.51 -20.14
C LYS A 200 3.72 5.49 -19.78
N VAL A 201 3.47 6.75 -20.02
CA VAL A 201 4.22 7.85 -19.43
C VAL A 201 3.39 8.49 -18.34
N PHE A 202 4.04 9.09 -17.36
CA PHE A 202 3.36 9.79 -16.27
C PHE A 202 4.07 11.08 -15.91
N PHE A 203 3.28 12.02 -15.39
CA PHE A 203 3.73 13.23 -14.73
C PHE A 203 3.06 13.32 -13.36
N HIS A 204 3.85 13.58 -12.32
CA HIS A 204 3.37 13.73 -10.95
C HIS A 204 3.96 15.00 -10.32
N TYR A 205 3.12 15.70 -9.58
CA TYR A 205 3.54 16.72 -8.62
C TYR A 205 3.02 16.34 -7.24
N SER A 206 3.83 16.50 -6.22
CA SER A 206 3.46 16.23 -4.84
C SER A 206 4.13 17.21 -3.91
N ASP A 207 3.37 17.68 -2.95
CA ASP A 207 3.81 18.51 -1.85
C ASP A 207 3.62 17.75 -0.53
N LEU A 208 4.69 17.68 0.27
CA LEU A 208 4.73 17.07 1.59
C LEU A 208 5.08 18.12 2.62
N GLU A 209 4.20 18.33 3.58
CA GLU A 209 4.35 19.24 4.70
C GLU A 209 4.39 18.46 6.03
N SER A 210 5.10 19.02 7.01
CA SER A 210 5.17 18.51 8.39
C SER A 210 5.54 19.67 9.31
N ASP A 211 5.11 19.62 10.57
CA ASP A 211 5.55 20.59 11.58
C ASP A 211 7.07 20.57 11.78
N LYS A 212 7.72 19.47 11.43
CA LYS A 212 9.18 19.41 11.22
C LYS A 212 9.54 19.91 9.83
N THR A 213 9.76 21.21 9.69
CA THR A 213 10.07 21.88 8.42
C THR A 213 11.20 21.25 7.62
N SER A 214 12.15 20.55 8.28
CA SER A 214 13.20 19.77 7.63
C SER A 214 12.68 18.54 6.84
N LYS A 215 11.39 18.22 6.97
CA LYS A 215 10.71 17.14 6.24
C LYS A 215 9.81 17.64 5.13
N ASN A 216 9.63 18.96 5.01
CA ASN A 216 8.87 19.54 3.91
C ASN A 216 9.60 19.30 2.60
N ALA A 217 8.86 18.91 1.58
CA ALA A 217 9.46 18.60 0.29
C ALA A 217 8.42 18.67 -0.84
N GLU A 218 8.83 19.28 -1.93
CA GLU A 218 8.09 19.24 -3.19
C GLU A 218 8.76 18.27 -4.16
N TYR A 219 7.95 17.50 -4.87
CA TYR A 219 8.43 16.51 -5.84
C TYR A 219 7.75 16.69 -7.18
N VAL A 220 8.54 16.83 -8.21
CA VAL A 220 8.12 16.69 -9.61
C VAL A 220 8.70 15.38 -10.14
N SER A 221 7.88 14.55 -10.72
CA SER A 221 8.29 13.26 -11.29
C SER A 221 7.75 13.12 -12.70
N VAL A 222 8.63 12.79 -13.63
CA VAL A 222 8.26 12.37 -14.99
C VAL A 222 8.86 10.98 -15.20
N GLY A 223 8.09 10.06 -15.72
CA GLY A 223 8.57 8.69 -15.88
C GLY A 223 7.85 7.91 -16.96
N PHE A 224 8.44 6.75 -17.21
CA PHE A 224 7.93 5.75 -18.15
C PHE A 224 7.78 4.42 -17.40
N GLU A 225 6.63 3.78 -17.52
CA GLU A 225 6.37 2.45 -16.98
C GLU A 225 6.15 1.49 -18.15
N TYR A 226 6.84 0.37 -18.10
CA TYR A 226 6.71 -0.76 -19.03
C TYR A 226 6.46 -2.03 -18.24
N LYS A 227 5.46 -2.84 -18.64
CA LYS A 227 5.05 -4.11 -18.00
C LYS A 227 5.34 -5.30 -18.87
#